data_92db80037bf264b2b521ed52716bf94b
#
_entry.id   92db80037bf264b2b521ed52716bf94b
#
_cell.length_a   1.000
_cell.length_b   1.000
_cell.length_c   1.000
_cell.angle_alpha   90.00
_cell.angle_beta   90.00
_cell.angle_gamma   90.00
#
_symmetry.space_group_name_H-M   'P 1'
#
loop_
_entity.id
_entity.type
_entity.pdbx_description
1 polymer ?
#
loop_
_entity_poly.entity_id
_entity_poly.type
_entity_poly.pdbx_seq_one_letter_code
_entity_poly.pdbx_strand_id
1 'polypeptide(L)'
;MALLTNYWMCLVTLSSTVTMGHALRRITLKKMPSIRETLWEMGVSAEQVLTELSQKSPSDNNNGTVPTPLTNYLDTQYFGEISIGSPAQMFNVVFDTGSANLWIPSQSCSPFSTACFTHNRYDASKSWTYVENGTGFSIQYASGNVRGFLSEDVVVVGGIPVVQVFAEATSLSAMPFIFAKFDGVLGMGYPNSAIDGITPVFDRIMSQHVLKEEVFSVYYSRDPKHSPGGELVLGGTDPNYYTGNFNYMNTKEMGKWEVTMKGVSVGTEMMFCAEGCTAVIDTGSSYITGPASAVSVLMKTIGAQLDESGYKVNCDTVKTLPSVTFYLGGQEYSLTQEDYILWQSQIEGDVCTVTFRGLDVPPPTGPIWILGANFIARFYTEFDRRNNRIGFATAV
;
A
#
# COMPACT_ATOMS: atom_id res chain seq x y z
N MET A 1 15.13 -78.61 -30.15
CA MET A 1 14.26 -78.26 -29.01
C MET A 1 14.94 -77.11 -28.29
N ALA A 2 14.51 -75.87 -28.54
CA ALA A 2 15.03 -74.70 -27.88
C ALA A 2 13.85 -74.03 -27.18
N LEU A 3 13.92 -73.90 -25.86
CA LEU A 3 12.95 -73.25 -25.00
C LEU A 3 13.24 -71.71 -25.02
N LEU A 4 12.31 -70.94 -25.54
CA LEU A 4 12.26 -69.49 -25.45
C LEU A 4 11.53 -69.12 -24.16
N THR A 5 12.25 -68.59 -23.19
CA THR A 5 11.70 -67.93 -21.97
C THR A 5 11.44 -66.49 -22.25
N ASN A 6 10.15 -66.12 -22.30
CA ASN A 6 9.72 -64.65 -22.35
C ASN A 6 9.83 -64.02 -20.98
N TYR A 7 10.73 -63.02 -20.82
CA TYR A 7 10.74 -62.15 -19.70
C TYR A 7 9.82 -60.96 -20.02
N TRP A 8 8.70 -60.86 -19.32
CA TRP A 8 7.89 -59.64 -19.24
C TRP A 8 8.49 -58.72 -18.19
N MET A 9 9.13 -57.61 -18.61
CA MET A 9 9.49 -56.50 -17.74
C MET A 9 8.26 -55.63 -17.53
N CYS A 10 7.64 -55.72 -16.35
CA CYS A 10 6.69 -54.70 -15.88
C CYS A 10 7.42 -53.39 -15.55
N LEU A 11 7.31 -52.43 -16.44
CA LEU A 11 7.67 -51.02 -16.12
C LEU A 11 6.57 -50.44 -15.24
N VAL A 12 6.80 -50.40 -13.92
CA VAL A 12 6.00 -49.60 -12.99
C VAL A 12 6.46 -48.18 -13.12
N THR A 13 5.73 -47.37 -13.88
CA THR A 13 5.89 -45.91 -13.88
C THR A 13 5.28 -45.37 -12.58
N LEU A 14 6.11 -45.09 -11.57
CA LEU A 14 5.74 -44.27 -10.43
C LEU A 14 5.53 -42.84 -10.95
N SER A 15 4.30 -42.49 -11.27
CA SER A 15 3.91 -41.07 -11.40
C SER A 15 3.84 -40.51 -9.98
N SER A 16 4.91 -39.91 -9.52
CA SER A 16 4.87 -39.02 -8.35
C SER A 16 4.08 -37.78 -8.75
N THR A 17 2.79 -37.79 -8.47
CA THR A 17 2.01 -36.55 -8.42
C THR A 17 2.56 -35.74 -7.25
N VAL A 18 3.48 -34.84 -7.55
CA VAL A 18 3.83 -33.77 -6.61
C VAL A 18 2.55 -32.93 -6.49
N THR A 19 1.75 -33.20 -5.48
CA THR A 19 0.73 -32.26 -5.03
C THR A 19 1.51 -31.02 -4.55
N MET A 20 1.59 -29.99 -5.41
CA MET A 20 2.00 -28.66 -4.94
C MET A 20 0.99 -28.26 -3.87
N GLY A 21 1.36 -28.41 -2.61
CA GLY A 21 0.56 -27.92 -1.51
C GLY A 21 0.39 -26.42 -1.71
N HIS A 22 -0.86 -25.97 -1.81
CA HIS A 22 -1.22 -24.56 -1.83
C HIS A 22 -0.88 -23.94 -0.46
N ALA A 23 0.39 -23.67 -0.24
CA ALA A 23 0.87 -23.02 0.99
C ALA A 23 0.66 -21.52 0.89
N LEU A 24 0.29 -20.91 2.01
CA LEU A 24 0.31 -19.43 2.14
C LEU A 24 1.71 -18.91 1.84
N ARG A 25 1.78 -17.82 1.08
CA ARG A 25 3.03 -17.13 0.80
C ARG A 25 3.11 -15.87 1.65
N ARG A 26 4.18 -15.72 2.40
CA ARG A 26 4.34 -14.66 3.40
C ARG A 26 5.45 -13.72 2.96
N ILE A 27 5.19 -12.43 3.10
CA ILE A 27 6.15 -11.37 2.85
C ILE A 27 6.24 -10.57 4.13
N THR A 28 7.41 -10.59 4.74
CA THR A 28 7.71 -9.80 5.93
C THR A 28 7.70 -8.32 5.59
N LEU A 29 6.94 -7.53 6.33
CA LEU A 29 6.91 -6.09 6.19
C LEU A 29 7.76 -5.43 7.27
N LYS A 30 8.63 -4.52 6.84
CA LYS A 30 9.45 -3.69 7.72
C LYS A 30 8.73 -2.38 7.98
N LYS A 31 8.68 -1.96 9.23
CA LYS A 31 8.18 -0.62 9.62
C LYS A 31 9.33 0.37 9.62
N MET A 32 9.07 1.58 9.15
CA MET A 32 10.02 2.70 9.14
C MET A 32 9.34 3.98 9.60
N PRO A 33 10.07 5.02 10.04
CA PRO A 33 9.52 6.37 10.13
C PRO A 33 8.98 6.80 8.76
N SER A 34 7.87 7.50 8.72
CA SER A 34 7.34 8.06 7.50
C SER A 34 8.28 9.16 6.96
N ILE A 35 8.16 9.48 5.68
CA ILE A 35 8.91 10.60 5.10
C ILE A 35 8.54 11.90 5.82
N ARG A 36 7.27 12.07 6.18
CA ARG A 36 6.78 13.22 6.96
C ARG A 36 7.49 13.34 8.31
N GLU A 37 7.60 12.23 9.06
CA GLU A 37 8.33 12.19 10.33
C GLU A 37 9.80 12.54 10.13
N THR A 38 10.46 11.99 9.09
CA THR A 38 11.84 12.26 8.76
C THR A 38 12.06 13.75 8.39
N LEU A 39 11.17 14.32 7.57
CA LEU A 39 11.24 15.77 7.22
C LEU A 39 11.08 16.64 8.46
N TRP A 40 10.16 16.29 9.31
CA TRP A 40 9.92 17.04 10.54
C TRP A 40 11.11 16.97 11.52
N GLU A 41 11.74 15.81 11.69
CA GLU A 41 12.99 15.66 12.46
C GLU A 41 14.12 16.55 11.91
N MET A 42 14.09 16.85 10.62
CA MET A 42 15.02 17.74 9.94
C MET A 42 14.60 19.24 10.01
N GLY A 43 13.48 19.55 10.65
CA GLY A 43 12.92 20.91 10.73
C GLY A 43 12.27 21.40 9.43
N VAL A 44 11.84 20.48 8.54
CA VAL A 44 11.19 20.79 7.26
C VAL A 44 9.70 20.45 7.33
N SER A 45 8.84 21.41 6.98
CA SER A 45 7.39 21.15 6.89
C SER A 45 7.04 20.34 5.64
N ALA A 46 6.36 19.22 5.83
CA ALA A 46 5.86 18.39 4.74
C ALA A 46 4.82 19.14 3.88
N GLU A 47 4.03 20.01 4.47
CA GLU A 47 3.05 20.87 3.81
C GLU A 47 3.73 21.89 2.89
N GLN A 48 4.85 22.48 3.30
CA GLN A 48 5.67 23.36 2.45
C GLN A 48 6.20 22.58 1.24
N VAL A 49 6.71 21.37 1.45
CA VAL A 49 7.18 20.48 0.37
C VAL A 49 6.06 20.19 -0.63
N LEU A 50 4.86 19.82 -0.15
CA LEU A 50 3.71 19.54 -1.02
C LEU A 50 3.27 20.78 -1.79
N THR A 51 3.27 21.95 -1.16
CA THR A 51 2.91 23.23 -1.81
C THR A 51 3.92 23.58 -2.91
N GLU A 52 5.20 23.43 -2.66
CA GLU A 52 6.24 23.66 -3.68
C GLU A 52 6.13 22.67 -4.86
N LEU A 53 5.79 21.41 -4.59
CA LEU A 53 5.58 20.39 -5.62
C LEU A 53 4.37 20.73 -6.50
N SER A 54 3.27 21.18 -5.89
CA SER A 54 2.06 21.57 -6.62
C SER A 54 2.28 22.82 -7.50
N GLN A 55 3.10 23.77 -7.06
CA GLN A 55 3.43 24.99 -7.82
C GLN A 55 4.42 24.73 -8.97
N LYS A 56 5.29 23.72 -8.84
CA LYS A 56 6.30 23.35 -9.86
C LYS A 56 5.77 22.37 -10.91
N SER A 57 4.59 21.81 -10.73
CA SER A 57 3.96 20.98 -11.77
C SER A 57 3.47 21.91 -12.88
N PRO A 58 4.08 21.92 -14.08
CA PRO A 58 3.50 22.63 -15.21
C PRO A 58 2.11 22.06 -15.46
N SER A 59 1.15 22.90 -15.73
CA SER A 59 -0.13 22.48 -16.29
C SER A 59 0.10 21.99 -17.72
N ASP A 60 0.65 20.80 -17.88
CA ASP A 60 0.67 20.09 -19.15
C ASP A 60 -0.78 19.70 -19.48
N ASN A 61 -1.50 20.65 -20.08
CA ASN A 61 -2.78 20.46 -20.72
C ASN A 61 -2.62 19.62 -21.99
N ASN A 62 -2.10 18.39 -21.88
CA ASN A 62 -2.24 17.43 -22.98
C ASN A 62 -1.93 16.01 -22.49
N ASN A 63 -2.94 15.19 -22.66
CA ASN A 63 -3.06 13.75 -22.41
C ASN A 63 -3.40 13.34 -20.99
N GLY A 64 -4.69 13.22 -20.75
CA GLY A 64 -5.51 12.16 -20.15
C GLY A 64 -5.03 11.38 -18.92
N THR A 65 -3.88 11.69 -18.30
CA THR A 65 -3.50 11.11 -17.01
C THR A 65 -4.26 11.83 -15.92
N VAL A 66 -5.36 11.23 -15.48
CA VAL A 66 -6.02 11.64 -14.25
C VAL A 66 -4.98 11.42 -13.13
N PRO A 67 -4.61 12.45 -12.37
CA PRO A 67 -3.77 12.26 -11.20
C PRO A 67 -4.41 11.18 -10.34
N THR A 68 -3.62 10.23 -9.81
CA THR A 68 -4.10 9.32 -8.78
C THR A 68 -3.95 10.07 -7.46
N PRO A 69 -4.95 10.86 -7.03
CA PRO A 69 -4.79 11.77 -5.89
C PRO A 69 -4.77 11.02 -4.55
N LEU A 70 -4.95 9.69 -4.59
CA LEU A 70 -5.25 8.90 -3.41
C LEU A 70 -3.98 8.51 -2.64
N THR A 71 -2.90 8.17 -3.31
CA THR A 71 -1.72 7.66 -2.61
C THR A 71 -0.75 8.79 -2.26
N ASN A 72 -0.53 8.98 -0.97
CA ASN A 72 0.40 9.94 -0.40
C ASN A 72 1.53 9.20 0.34
N TYR A 73 2.65 8.99 -0.33
CA TYR A 73 3.80 8.28 0.24
C TYR A 73 4.55 9.04 1.35
N LEU A 74 4.24 10.31 1.61
CA LEU A 74 4.83 11.03 2.75
C LEU A 74 4.54 10.37 4.09
N ASP A 75 3.44 9.65 4.17
CA ASP A 75 2.98 9.00 5.39
C ASP A 75 3.19 7.47 5.38
N THR A 76 3.78 6.91 4.31
CA THR A 76 4.02 5.47 4.17
C THR A 76 5.07 4.98 5.16
N GLN A 77 4.75 3.91 5.88
CA GLN A 77 5.60 3.36 6.95
C GLN A 77 5.97 1.88 6.77
N TYR A 78 5.41 1.18 5.77
CA TYR A 78 5.63 -0.26 5.60
C TYR A 78 6.09 -0.59 4.18
N PHE A 79 7.09 -1.45 4.09
CA PHE A 79 7.60 -1.98 2.83
C PHE A 79 8.05 -3.43 3.01
N GLY A 80 8.10 -4.19 1.91
CA GLY A 80 8.65 -5.54 1.87
C GLY A 80 9.55 -5.74 0.68
N GLU A 81 10.20 -6.88 0.64
CA GLU A 81 11.22 -7.19 -0.36
C GLU A 81 10.63 -8.01 -1.52
N ILE A 82 11.01 -7.63 -2.74
CA ILE A 82 10.82 -8.38 -3.97
C ILE A 82 12.14 -8.54 -4.71
N SER A 83 12.19 -9.41 -5.71
CA SER A 83 13.33 -9.44 -6.62
C SER A 83 12.90 -9.37 -8.07
N ILE A 84 13.75 -8.79 -8.93
CA ILE A 84 13.53 -8.65 -10.36
C ILE A 84 14.76 -9.13 -11.12
N GLY A 85 14.52 -9.90 -12.18
CA GLY A 85 15.56 -10.37 -13.09
C GLY A 85 16.27 -11.65 -12.66
N SER A 86 17.13 -12.12 -13.53
CA SER A 86 17.95 -13.30 -13.35
C SER A 86 19.38 -12.99 -13.79
N PRO A 87 20.38 -12.98 -12.87
CA PRO A 87 20.26 -13.18 -11.42
C PRO A 87 19.40 -12.12 -10.72
N ALA A 88 18.84 -12.47 -9.58
CA ALA A 88 17.92 -11.65 -8.83
C ALA A 88 18.54 -10.33 -8.36
N GLN A 89 17.86 -9.21 -8.64
CA GLN A 89 18.14 -7.88 -8.09
C GLN A 89 17.07 -7.56 -7.05
N MET A 90 17.47 -7.20 -5.83
CA MET A 90 16.56 -7.04 -4.68
C MET A 90 16.09 -5.60 -4.55
N PHE A 91 14.78 -5.42 -4.27
CA PHE A 91 14.15 -4.12 -4.10
C PHE A 91 13.19 -4.13 -2.92
N ASN A 92 13.23 -3.06 -2.14
CA ASN A 92 12.22 -2.79 -1.13
C ASN A 92 11.06 -2.01 -1.76
N VAL A 93 9.85 -2.52 -1.69
CA VAL A 93 8.67 -1.88 -2.29
C VAL A 93 7.53 -1.71 -1.31
N VAL A 94 6.77 -0.64 -1.49
CA VAL A 94 5.46 -0.47 -0.85
C VAL A 94 4.46 -1.34 -1.59
N PHE A 95 3.68 -2.15 -0.87
CA PHE A 95 2.54 -2.89 -1.42
C PHE A 95 1.31 -1.99 -1.28
N ASP A 96 0.87 -1.42 -2.39
CA ASP A 96 -0.06 -0.29 -2.44
C ASP A 96 -1.41 -0.68 -3.06
N THR A 97 -2.47 -0.78 -2.26
CA THR A 97 -3.82 -1.06 -2.76
C THR A 97 -4.48 0.15 -3.43
N GLY A 98 -3.92 1.34 -3.27
CA GLY A 98 -4.36 2.57 -3.93
C GLY A 98 -3.90 2.72 -5.38
N SER A 99 -2.91 1.92 -5.83
CA SER A 99 -2.41 1.89 -7.20
C SER A 99 -2.28 0.47 -7.75
N ALA A 100 -1.97 0.32 -9.06
CA ALA A 100 -1.97 -0.97 -9.74
C ALA A 100 -0.72 -1.27 -10.57
N ASN A 101 0.23 -0.36 -10.64
CA ASN A 101 1.48 -0.54 -11.40
C ASN A 101 2.65 -0.88 -10.48
N LEU A 102 3.60 -1.66 -11.00
CA LEU A 102 4.93 -1.84 -10.40
C LEU A 102 5.90 -0.85 -11.04
N TRP A 103 6.62 -0.07 -10.21
CA TRP A 103 7.74 0.73 -10.68
C TRP A 103 8.91 0.69 -9.69
N ILE A 104 10.12 0.77 -10.21
CA ILE A 104 11.38 0.86 -9.47
C ILE A 104 12.34 1.82 -10.19
N PRO A 105 13.34 2.41 -9.49
CA PRO A 105 14.35 3.23 -10.13
C PRO A 105 15.19 2.43 -11.13
N SER A 106 15.53 3.05 -12.24
CA SER A 106 16.37 2.48 -13.29
C SER A 106 17.85 2.85 -13.12
N GLN A 107 18.72 1.97 -13.54
CA GLN A 107 20.15 2.30 -13.75
C GLN A 107 20.31 3.44 -14.76
N SER A 108 19.38 3.60 -15.69
CA SER A 108 19.32 4.68 -16.69
C SER A 108 18.70 5.98 -16.14
N CYS A 109 18.56 6.11 -14.83
CA CYS A 109 18.00 7.32 -14.23
C CYS A 109 18.84 8.56 -14.55
N SER A 110 18.15 9.67 -14.82
CA SER A 110 18.77 10.96 -15.11
C SER A 110 19.72 11.38 -13.97
N PRO A 111 20.93 11.85 -14.28
CA PRO A 111 21.87 12.39 -13.27
C PRO A 111 21.29 13.55 -12.45
N PHE A 112 20.26 14.22 -12.97
CA PHE A 112 19.58 15.31 -12.27
C PHE A 112 18.47 14.85 -11.32
N SER A 113 18.11 13.55 -11.37
CA SER A 113 17.12 12.96 -10.46
C SER A 113 17.81 12.35 -9.24
N THR A 114 18.15 13.19 -8.29
CA THR A 114 18.95 12.82 -7.11
C THR A 114 18.32 11.70 -6.29
N ALA A 115 17.00 11.64 -6.22
CA ALA A 115 16.28 10.58 -5.51
C ALA A 115 16.59 9.16 -6.04
N CYS A 116 16.89 9.00 -7.33
CA CYS A 116 17.27 7.68 -7.87
C CYS A 116 18.57 7.13 -7.26
N PHE A 117 19.50 8.01 -6.86
CA PHE A 117 20.83 7.60 -6.42
C PHE A 117 20.89 7.22 -4.93
N THR A 118 19.81 7.47 -4.20
CA THR A 118 19.69 7.04 -2.81
C THR A 118 18.99 5.67 -2.67
N HIS A 119 18.62 5.05 -3.78
CA HIS A 119 17.86 3.80 -3.84
C HIS A 119 18.56 2.72 -4.68
N ASN A 120 18.13 1.47 -4.51
CA ASN A 120 18.52 0.39 -5.41
C ASN A 120 17.93 0.68 -6.80
N ARG A 121 18.72 0.46 -7.84
CA ARG A 121 18.35 0.71 -9.23
C ARG A 121 18.43 -0.57 -10.03
N TYR A 122 17.39 -0.86 -10.79
CA TYR A 122 17.35 -2.01 -11.68
C TYR A 122 18.31 -1.81 -12.87
N ASP A 123 19.09 -2.84 -13.16
CA ASP A 123 20.07 -2.89 -14.25
C ASP A 123 19.67 -4.01 -15.24
N ALA A 124 19.00 -3.62 -16.31
CA ALA A 124 18.55 -4.54 -17.35
C ALA A 124 19.70 -5.34 -17.97
N SER A 125 20.91 -4.76 -18.07
CA SER A 125 22.07 -5.43 -18.63
C SER A 125 22.58 -6.62 -17.82
N LYS A 126 22.15 -6.72 -16.55
CA LYS A 126 22.49 -7.81 -15.64
C LYS A 126 21.48 -8.95 -15.65
N SER A 127 20.35 -8.81 -16.34
CA SER A 127 19.31 -9.84 -16.36
C SER A 127 19.21 -10.52 -17.72
N TRP A 128 19.36 -11.83 -17.76
CA TRP A 128 19.17 -12.59 -19.00
C TRP A 128 17.71 -12.92 -19.30
N THR A 129 16.77 -12.61 -18.37
CA THR A 129 15.32 -12.74 -18.56
C THR A 129 14.67 -11.41 -18.97
N TYR A 130 15.45 -10.34 -19.05
CA TYR A 130 14.98 -9.03 -19.48
C TYR A 130 14.47 -9.04 -20.92
N VAL A 131 13.33 -8.39 -21.13
CA VAL A 131 12.77 -8.11 -22.45
C VAL A 131 12.49 -6.62 -22.56
N GLU A 132 13.04 -6.01 -23.61
CA GLU A 132 12.84 -4.59 -23.88
C GLU A 132 11.38 -4.32 -24.29
N ASN A 133 10.77 -3.27 -23.70
CA ASN A 133 9.47 -2.74 -24.10
C ASN A 133 9.63 -1.30 -24.62
N GLY A 134 10.25 -0.41 -23.83
CA GLY A 134 10.58 0.97 -24.24
C GLY A 134 9.42 1.95 -24.29
N THR A 135 8.16 1.51 -24.06
CA THR A 135 7.00 2.42 -24.02
C THR A 135 7.16 3.42 -22.88
N GLY A 136 6.94 4.71 -23.18
CA GLY A 136 7.02 5.78 -22.16
C GLY A 136 5.97 5.59 -21.07
N PHE A 137 6.36 5.82 -19.82
CA PHE A 137 5.51 5.69 -18.64
C PHE A 137 5.55 6.96 -17.80
N SER A 138 4.39 7.36 -17.25
CA SER A 138 4.30 8.48 -16.31
C SER A 138 3.14 8.25 -15.35
N ILE A 139 3.39 8.44 -14.05
CA ILE A 139 2.37 8.39 -13.01
C ILE A 139 2.53 9.58 -12.07
N GLN A 140 1.40 10.19 -11.72
CA GLN A 140 1.33 11.31 -10.78
C GLN A 140 0.67 10.84 -9.48
N TYR A 141 1.40 10.91 -8.38
CA TYR A 141 0.90 10.71 -7.02
C TYR A 141 0.67 12.06 -6.34
N ALA A 142 -0.09 12.06 -5.24
CA ALA A 142 -0.25 13.26 -4.41
C ALA A 142 1.09 13.79 -3.87
N SER A 143 2.06 12.90 -3.63
CA SER A 143 3.38 13.21 -3.07
C SER A 143 4.48 13.42 -4.11
N GLY A 144 4.21 13.32 -5.41
CA GLY A 144 5.21 13.51 -6.45
C GLY A 144 4.94 12.73 -7.73
N ASN A 145 5.80 12.88 -8.72
CA ASN A 145 5.68 12.18 -9.99
C ASN A 145 6.83 11.19 -10.24
N VAL A 146 6.52 10.18 -11.02
CA VAL A 146 7.45 9.17 -11.52
C VAL A 146 7.33 9.14 -13.04
N ARG A 147 8.46 9.25 -13.74
CA ARG A 147 8.52 9.14 -15.19
C ARG A 147 9.60 8.14 -15.60
N GLY A 148 9.38 7.43 -16.70
CA GLY A 148 10.32 6.44 -17.18
C GLY A 148 9.80 5.72 -18.41
N PHE A 149 10.10 4.45 -18.52
CA PHE A 149 9.68 3.58 -19.60
C PHE A 149 9.36 2.18 -19.07
N LEU A 150 8.63 1.42 -19.86
CA LEU A 150 8.25 0.04 -19.53
C LEU A 150 9.34 -0.94 -19.92
N SER A 151 9.48 -1.98 -19.10
CA SER A 151 10.35 -3.13 -19.30
C SER A 151 9.60 -4.40 -18.89
N GLU A 152 10.03 -5.57 -19.33
CA GLU A 152 9.49 -6.84 -18.88
C GLU A 152 10.62 -7.71 -18.34
N ASP A 153 10.41 -8.35 -17.19
CA ASP A 153 11.34 -9.32 -16.61
C ASP A 153 10.60 -10.24 -15.63
N VAL A 154 11.31 -11.22 -15.09
CA VAL A 154 10.80 -12.09 -14.03
C VAL A 154 10.83 -11.34 -12.70
N VAL A 155 9.66 -11.16 -12.11
CA VAL A 155 9.48 -10.59 -10.77
C VAL A 155 9.10 -11.69 -9.79
N VAL A 156 9.77 -11.76 -8.64
CA VAL A 156 9.47 -12.76 -7.61
C VAL A 156 8.88 -12.06 -6.39
N VAL A 157 7.66 -12.45 -6.03
CA VAL A 157 6.91 -11.91 -4.90
C VAL A 157 6.48 -13.04 -3.97
N GLY A 158 6.91 -13.04 -2.71
CA GLY A 158 6.62 -14.12 -1.76
C GLY A 158 7.08 -15.50 -2.25
N GLY A 159 8.15 -15.56 -3.04
CA GLY A 159 8.68 -16.76 -3.65
C GLY A 159 7.90 -17.25 -4.90
N ILE A 160 6.96 -16.45 -5.43
CA ILE A 160 6.21 -16.76 -6.65
C ILE A 160 6.80 -15.95 -7.81
N PRO A 161 7.42 -16.58 -8.82
CA PRO A 161 7.90 -15.91 -10.01
C PRO A 161 6.76 -15.61 -10.98
N VAL A 162 6.73 -14.40 -11.54
CA VAL A 162 5.82 -13.98 -12.61
C VAL A 162 6.58 -13.22 -13.68
N VAL A 163 6.24 -13.39 -14.94
CA VAL A 163 6.70 -12.49 -16.02
C VAL A 163 5.84 -11.25 -15.97
N GLN A 164 6.47 -10.10 -15.71
CA GLN A 164 5.78 -8.85 -15.40
C GLN A 164 6.32 -7.69 -16.22
N VAL A 165 5.42 -6.93 -16.81
CA VAL A 165 5.71 -5.59 -17.32
C VAL A 165 5.69 -4.61 -16.16
N PHE A 166 6.77 -3.87 -15.98
CA PHE A 166 6.92 -2.87 -14.91
C PHE A 166 7.56 -1.59 -15.46
N ALA A 167 7.50 -0.50 -14.70
CA ALA A 167 8.13 0.74 -15.10
C ALA A 167 9.53 0.89 -14.48
N GLU A 168 10.50 1.16 -15.32
CA GLU A 168 11.81 1.66 -14.91
C GLU A 168 11.73 3.18 -14.80
N ALA A 169 11.82 3.70 -13.58
CA ALA A 169 11.80 5.14 -13.34
C ALA A 169 13.14 5.77 -13.70
N THR A 170 13.13 6.70 -14.64
CA THR A 170 14.31 7.49 -15.04
C THR A 170 14.30 8.90 -14.44
N SER A 171 13.17 9.30 -13.85
CA SER A 171 13.02 10.55 -13.13
C SER A 171 12.01 10.38 -11.99
N LEU A 172 12.44 10.73 -10.79
CA LEU A 172 11.64 10.78 -9.58
C LEU A 172 11.63 12.22 -9.04
N SER A 173 10.52 12.67 -8.49
CA SER A 173 10.50 13.92 -7.71
C SER A 173 11.52 13.82 -6.58
N ALA A 174 12.46 14.79 -6.50
CA ALA A 174 13.51 14.76 -5.49
C ALA A 174 12.90 14.73 -4.08
N MET A 175 12.02 15.65 -3.81
CA MET A 175 11.18 15.64 -2.61
C MET A 175 9.83 15.00 -2.97
N PRO A 176 9.30 14.01 -2.24
CA PRO A 176 9.86 13.48 -0.98
C PRO A 176 10.75 12.25 -1.15
N PHE A 177 10.88 11.68 -2.36
CA PHE A 177 11.45 10.34 -2.55
C PHE A 177 12.90 10.19 -2.08
N ILE A 178 13.68 11.27 -2.00
CA ILE A 178 15.07 11.22 -1.50
C ILE A 178 15.14 10.69 -0.04
N PHE A 179 14.07 10.84 0.74
CA PHE A 179 13.98 10.39 2.13
C PHE A 179 13.28 9.03 2.27
N ALA A 180 12.70 8.50 1.21
CA ALA A 180 12.06 7.20 1.24
C ALA A 180 13.08 6.09 1.58
N LYS A 181 12.65 5.11 2.37
CA LYS A 181 13.44 3.91 2.67
C LYS A 181 13.05 2.73 1.79
N PHE A 182 12.06 2.91 0.94
CA PHE A 182 11.65 1.96 -0.10
C PHE A 182 12.18 2.44 -1.46
N ASP A 183 12.46 1.50 -2.34
CA ASP A 183 12.99 1.79 -3.67
C ASP A 183 11.87 2.12 -4.68
N GLY A 184 10.73 1.43 -4.55
CA GLY A 184 9.63 1.56 -5.50
C GLY A 184 8.29 1.14 -4.91
N VAL A 185 7.31 0.98 -5.78
CA VAL A 185 5.93 0.64 -5.41
C VAL A 185 5.45 -0.55 -6.22
N LEU A 186 4.81 -1.51 -5.57
CA LEU A 186 4.07 -2.60 -6.18
C LEU A 186 2.58 -2.38 -5.93
N GLY A 187 1.88 -1.96 -6.98
CA GLY A 187 0.44 -1.75 -6.92
C GLY A 187 -0.33 -3.06 -6.75
N MET A 188 -1.23 -3.09 -5.75
CA MET A 188 -2.11 -4.22 -5.41
C MET A 188 -3.57 -3.95 -5.79
N GLY A 189 -3.80 -2.89 -6.55
CA GLY A 189 -5.11 -2.50 -7.08
C GLY A 189 -5.58 -3.39 -8.23
N TYR A 190 -6.71 -3.01 -8.80
CA TYR A 190 -7.33 -3.73 -9.91
C TYR A 190 -6.78 -3.29 -11.27
N PRO A 191 -6.92 -4.14 -12.32
CA PRO A 191 -6.45 -3.80 -13.68
C PRO A 191 -6.99 -2.48 -14.23
N ASN A 192 -8.23 -2.11 -13.87
CA ASN A 192 -8.84 -0.86 -14.32
C ASN A 192 -8.14 0.41 -13.78
N SER A 193 -7.35 0.26 -12.72
CA SER A 193 -6.56 1.34 -12.14
C SER A 193 -5.12 1.36 -12.67
N ALA A 194 -4.74 0.37 -13.49
CA ALA A 194 -3.40 0.30 -14.06
C ALA A 194 -3.25 1.27 -15.23
N ILE A 195 -2.18 2.05 -15.22
CA ILE A 195 -1.78 2.90 -16.34
C ILE A 195 -1.33 2.01 -17.51
N ASP A 196 -1.63 2.41 -18.72
CA ASP A 196 -1.29 1.72 -19.97
C ASP A 196 -1.87 0.29 -20.10
N GLY A 197 -2.90 -0.05 -19.30
CA GLY A 197 -3.55 -1.36 -19.32
C GLY A 197 -2.65 -2.53 -18.91
N ILE A 198 -1.58 -2.24 -18.17
CA ILE A 198 -0.64 -3.24 -17.66
C ILE A 198 -1.37 -4.16 -16.68
N THR A 199 -1.24 -5.47 -16.84
CA THR A 199 -1.78 -6.43 -15.88
C THR A 199 -1.03 -6.31 -14.54
N PRO A 200 -1.72 -6.04 -13.41
CA PRO A 200 -1.06 -5.95 -12.10
C PRO A 200 -0.39 -7.26 -11.67
N VAL A 201 0.63 -7.14 -10.82
CA VAL A 201 1.42 -8.28 -10.34
C VAL A 201 0.55 -9.35 -9.68
N PHE A 202 -0.42 -8.96 -8.84
CA PHE A 202 -1.28 -9.93 -8.16
C PHE A 202 -2.19 -10.68 -9.15
N ASP A 203 -2.66 -10.02 -10.21
CA ASP A 203 -3.43 -10.67 -11.29
C ASP A 203 -2.58 -11.68 -12.07
N ARG A 204 -1.30 -11.39 -12.29
CA ARG A 204 -0.34 -12.38 -12.85
C ARG A 204 -0.15 -13.57 -11.92
N ILE A 205 -0.05 -13.36 -10.62
CA ILE A 205 0.06 -14.43 -9.63
C ILE A 205 -1.21 -15.30 -9.64
N MET A 206 -2.40 -14.69 -9.62
CA MET A 206 -3.68 -15.42 -9.66
C MET A 206 -3.81 -16.27 -10.92
N SER A 207 -3.38 -15.78 -12.08
CA SER A 207 -3.44 -16.49 -13.36
C SER A 207 -2.60 -17.77 -13.40
N GLN A 208 -1.65 -17.93 -12.49
CA GLN A 208 -0.86 -19.17 -12.36
C GLN A 208 -1.57 -20.26 -11.53
N HIS A 209 -2.68 -19.95 -10.87
CA HIS A 209 -3.45 -20.87 -10.01
C HIS A 209 -2.61 -21.54 -8.92
N VAL A 210 -1.57 -20.85 -8.40
CA VAL A 210 -0.68 -21.37 -7.35
C VAL A 210 -1.13 -20.99 -5.94
N LEU A 211 -2.07 -20.07 -5.80
CA LEU A 211 -2.64 -19.64 -4.52
C LEU A 211 -3.79 -20.59 -4.13
N LYS A 212 -3.96 -20.79 -2.82
CA LYS A 212 -5.11 -21.53 -2.28
C LYS A 212 -6.42 -20.78 -2.53
N GLU A 213 -6.39 -19.46 -2.32
CA GLU A 213 -7.50 -18.55 -2.50
C GLU A 213 -7.01 -17.30 -3.24
N GLU A 214 -7.85 -16.70 -4.07
CA GLU A 214 -7.51 -15.47 -4.82
C GLU A 214 -7.68 -14.24 -3.93
N VAL A 215 -6.99 -14.27 -2.78
CA VAL A 215 -7.00 -13.22 -1.76
C VAL A 215 -5.58 -12.86 -1.37
N PHE A 216 -5.40 -11.66 -0.85
CA PHE A 216 -4.24 -11.30 -0.05
C PHE A 216 -4.71 -10.60 1.22
N SER A 217 -3.90 -10.68 2.27
CA SER A 217 -4.24 -10.07 3.56
C SER A 217 -3.04 -9.37 4.18
N VAL A 218 -3.32 -8.37 5.00
CA VAL A 218 -2.31 -7.49 5.59
C VAL A 218 -2.50 -7.42 7.10
N TYR A 219 -1.40 -7.60 7.80
CA TYR A 219 -1.22 -7.32 9.21
C TYR A 219 -0.17 -6.22 9.40
N TYR A 220 -0.47 -5.22 10.21
CA TYR A 220 0.50 -4.23 10.66
C TYR A 220 0.62 -4.28 12.18
N SER A 221 1.84 -4.37 12.71
CA SER A 221 2.08 -4.34 14.15
C SER A 221 1.88 -2.93 14.70
N ARG A 222 1.09 -2.83 15.78
CA ARG A 222 0.92 -1.58 16.53
C ARG A 222 2.12 -1.29 17.45
N ASP A 223 2.87 -2.32 17.85
CA ASP A 223 4.07 -2.13 18.66
C ASP A 223 5.22 -1.59 17.80
N PRO A 224 5.70 -0.36 18.04
CA PRO A 224 6.80 0.21 17.26
C PRO A 224 8.14 -0.53 17.44
N LYS A 225 8.25 -1.34 18.51
CA LYS A 225 9.45 -2.15 18.79
C LYS A 225 9.35 -3.56 18.23
N HIS A 226 8.18 -3.95 17.73
CA HIS A 226 7.98 -5.29 17.19
C HIS A 226 8.69 -5.45 15.84
N SER A 227 9.49 -6.51 15.72
CA SER A 227 10.12 -6.89 14.45
C SER A 227 9.71 -8.34 14.15
N PRO A 228 9.10 -8.59 13.01
CA PRO A 228 8.81 -7.70 11.87
C PRO A 228 7.68 -6.72 12.14
N GLY A 229 7.68 -5.58 11.40
CA GLY A 229 6.65 -4.54 11.55
C GLY A 229 5.26 -4.94 11.04
N GLY A 230 5.16 -6.04 10.27
CA GLY A 230 3.91 -6.55 9.72
C GLY A 230 4.14 -7.72 8.76
N GLU A 231 3.06 -8.17 8.15
CA GLU A 231 3.08 -9.27 7.18
C GLU A 231 2.04 -9.06 6.08
N LEU A 232 2.44 -9.30 4.85
CA LEU A 232 1.53 -9.50 3.71
C LEU A 232 1.46 -11.00 3.41
N VAL A 233 0.26 -11.56 3.39
CA VAL A 233 -0.01 -12.96 3.09
C VAL A 233 -0.72 -13.06 1.75
N LEU A 234 -0.21 -13.90 0.84
CA LEU A 234 -0.86 -14.21 -0.43
C LEU A 234 -1.53 -15.58 -0.34
N GLY A 235 -2.77 -15.69 -0.75
CA GLY A 235 -3.55 -16.92 -0.84
C GLY A 235 -4.33 -17.28 0.41
N GLY A 236 -4.53 -16.35 1.36
CA GLY A 236 -5.32 -16.56 2.56
C GLY A 236 -5.00 -15.57 3.67
N THR A 237 -5.29 -15.96 4.92
CA THR A 237 -5.06 -15.17 6.13
C THR A 237 -4.23 -15.96 7.15
N ASP A 238 -3.56 -15.26 8.09
CA ASP A 238 -2.86 -15.90 9.19
C ASP A 238 -3.64 -15.74 10.50
N PRO A 239 -4.21 -16.81 11.05
CA PRO A 239 -5.01 -16.76 12.28
C PRO A 239 -4.21 -16.38 13.54
N ASN A 240 -2.89 -16.32 13.46
CA ASN A 240 -2.07 -15.84 14.58
C ASN A 240 -2.15 -14.32 14.76
N TYR A 241 -2.64 -13.58 13.77
CA TYR A 241 -2.64 -12.12 13.77
C TYR A 241 -4.04 -11.49 13.94
N TYR A 242 -5.10 -12.30 14.12
CA TYR A 242 -6.44 -11.75 14.36
C TYR A 242 -7.27 -12.63 15.28
N THR A 243 -8.34 -12.05 15.80
CA THR A 243 -9.35 -12.74 16.61
C THR A 243 -10.75 -12.50 16.07
N GLY A 244 -11.66 -13.41 16.37
CA GLY A 244 -13.05 -13.36 15.90
C GLY A 244 -13.19 -13.77 14.43
N ASN A 245 -14.31 -13.39 13.85
CA ASN A 245 -14.65 -13.67 12.46
C ASN A 245 -14.44 -12.42 11.60
N PHE A 246 -14.16 -12.64 10.31
CA PHE A 246 -14.16 -11.55 9.33
C PHE A 246 -15.57 -11.04 9.06
N ASN A 247 -15.71 -9.72 9.05
CA ASN A 247 -16.89 -9.04 8.53
C ASN A 247 -16.56 -8.56 7.11
N TYR A 248 -17.25 -9.15 6.11
CA TYR A 248 -17.04 -8.82 4.72
C TYR A 248 -18.01 -7.77 4.21
N MET A 249 -17.52 -6.90 3.35
CA MET A 249 -18.31 -5.93 2.61
C MET A 249 -17.88 -5.89 1.16
N ASN A 250 -18.82 -5.83 0.24
CA ASN A 250 -18.54 -5.75 -1.18
C ASN A 250 -17.90 -4.40 -1.53
N THR A 251 -16.99 -4.42 -2.49
CA THR A 251 -16.46 -3.17 -3.04
C THR A 251 -17.60 -2.40 -3.73
N LYS A 252 -17.55 -1.08 -3.65
CA LYS A 252 -18.56 -0.18 -4.20
C LYS A 252 -18.65 -0.31 -5.73
N GLU A 253 -17.48 -0.40 -6.37
CA GLU A 253 -17.35 -0.66 -7.80
C GLU A 253 -16.34 -1.79 -8.02
N MET A 254 -16.55 -2.62 -9.03
CA MET A 254 -15.53 -3.57 -9.46
C MET A 254 -14.36 -2.78 -10.04
N GLY A 255 -13.18 -2.94 -9.45
CA GLY A 255 -11.97 -2.31 -9.93
C GLY A 255 -11.30 -1.34 -8.97
N LYS A 256 -11.83 -1.18 -7.75
CA LYS A 256 -11.21 -0.38 -6.69
C LYS A 256 -11.47 -1.00 -5.32
N TRP A 257 -10.52 -0.83 -4.39
CA TRP A 257 -10.67 -1.21 -3.00
C TRP A 257 -11.45 -0.17 -2.20
N GLU A 258 -12.63 0.17 -2.70
CA GLU A 258 -13.56 1.15 -2.15
C GLU A 258 -14.80 0.48 -1.57
N VAL A 259 -15.22 0.91 -0.38
CA VAL A 259 -16.42 0.43 0.28
C VAL A 259 -17.36 1.59 0.64
N THR A 260 -18.64 1.28 0.79
CA THR A 260 -19.62 2.27 1.28
C THR A 260 -19.47 2.43 2.78
N MET A 261 -19.29 3.66 3.23
CA MET A 261 -19.28 4.07 4.63
C MET A 261 -20.55 4.83 4.96
N LYS A 262 -21.22 4.45 6.05
CA LYS A 262 -22.51 5.03 6.45
C LYS A 262 -22.40 6.09 7.54
N GLY A 263 -21.20 6.32 8.06
CA GLY A 263 -21.01 7.33 9.08
C GLY A 263 -19.61 7.36 9.64
N VAL A 264 -19.30 8.49 10.26
CA VAL A 264 -18.15 8.66 11.17
C VAL A 264 -18.69 9.34 12.42
N SER A 265 -18.47 8.75 13.59
CA SER A 265 -18.83 9.35 14.89
C SER A 265 -17.59 9.64 15.74
N VAL A 266 -17.72 10.61 16.63
CA VAL A 266 -16.74 10.93 17.66
C VAL A 266 -17.40 10.77 19.01
N GLY A 267 -16.91 9.83 19.82
CA GLY A 267 -17.63 9.37 20.99
C GLY A 267 -18.96 8.78 20.59
N THR A 268 -20.06 9.37 21.08
CA THR A 268 -21.43 8.94 20.79
C THR A 268 -22.14 9.76 19.70
N GLU A 269 -21.48 10.81 19.17
CA GLU A 269 -22.08 11.73 18.22
C GLU A 269 -21.74 11.35 16.77
N MET A 270 -22.77 11.06 15.96
CA MET A 270 -22.63 10.91 14.52
C MET A 270 -22.37 12.28 13.90
N MET A 271 -21.21 12.44 13.22
CA MET A 271 -20.79 13.74 12.73
C MET A 271 -20.80 13.85 11.22
N PHE A 272 -20.43 12.77 10.51
CA PHE A 272 -20.21 12.82 9.07
C PHE A 272 -20.81 11.61 8.36
N CYS A 273 -21.04 11.74 7.06
CA CYS A 273 -21.48 10.66 6.16
C CYS A 273 -22.86 10.05 6.48
N ALA A 274 -23.79 10.80 7.09
CA ALA A 274 -25.13 10.29 7.39
C ALA A 274 -25.90 9.82 6.12
N GLU A 275 -25.61 10.43 4.96
CA GLU A 275 -26.18 10.04 3.65
C GLU A 275 -25.31 9.02 2.90
N GLY A 276 -24.19 8.62 3.47
CA GLY A 276 -23.22 7.71 2.89
C GLY A 276 -22.02 8.42 2.24
N CYS A 277 -20.83 7.82 2.38
CA CYS A 277 -19.58 8.24 1.77
C CYS A 277 -18.88 7.05 1.13
N THR A 278 -17.80 7.33 0.40
CA THR A 278 -16.87 6.31 -0.07
C THR A 278 -15.65 6.27 0.87
N ALA A 279 -15.27 5.08 1.30
CA ALA A 279 -14.01 4.82 1.99
C ALA A 279 -13.11 3.93 1.13
N VAL A 280 -11.87 4.38 0.91
CA VAL A 280 -10.81 3.62 0.24
C VAL A 280 -9.98 2.95 1.32
N ILE A 281 -9.69 1.65 1.16
CA ILE A 281 -8.78 0.92 2.05
C ILE A 281 -7.42 0.88 1.37
N ASP A 282 -6.48 1.67 1.90
CA ASP A 282 -5.24 2.01 1.22
C ASP A 282 -4.00 1.64 2.06
N THR A 283 -3.31 0.58 1.63
CA THR A 283 -2.07 0.13 2.26
C THR A 283 -0.86 1.01 1.93
N GLY A 284 -0.94 1.83 0.89
CA GLY A 284 0.08 2.80 0.49
C GLY A 284 0.07 4.08 1.35
N SER A 285 -1.01 4.30 2.11
CA SER A 285 -1.19 5.43 3.02
C SER A 285 -1.10 4.97 4.47
N SER A 286 -0.43 5.72 5.35
CA SER A 286 -0.44 5.37 6.79
C SER A 286 -1.58 6.04 7.54
N TYR A 287 -1.86 7.29 7.25
CA TYR A 287 -2.83 8.09 8.00
C TYR A 287 -4.26 7.88 7.50
N ILE A 288 -5.20 8.36 8.31
CA ILE A 288 -6.60 8.43 7.92
C ILE A 288 -6.83 9.79 7.29
N THR A 289 -7.30 9.79 6.06
CA THR A 289 -7.52 11.02 5.29
C THR A 289 -9.00 11.17 4.98
N GLY A 290 -9.53 12.37 5.13
CA GLY A 290 -10.93 12.69 4.81
C GLY A 290 -11.07 14.09 4.24
N PRO A 291 -12.29 14.51 3.84
CA PRO A 291 -12.54 15.85 3.36
C PRO A 291 -12.03 16.89 4.36
N ALA A 292 -11.32 17.92 3.88
CA ALA A 292 -10.62 18.87 4.76
C ALA A 292 -11.56 19.54 5.78
N SER A 293 -12.78 19.90 5.36
CA SER A 293 -13.79 20.46 6.24
C SER A 293 -14.23 19.48 7.34
N ALA A 294 -14.44 18.20 7.01
CA ALA A 294 -14.83 17.17 7.97
C ALA A 294 -13.70 16.91 8.98
N VAL A 295 -12.47 16.75 8.50
CA VAL A 295 -11.29 16.56 9.37
C VAL A 295 -11.09 17.78 10.28
N SER A 296 -11.24 19.00 9.79
CA SER A 296 -11.12 20.22 10.62
C SER A 296 -12.12 20.23 11.77
N VAL A 297 -13.38 19.85 11.51
CA VAL A 297 -14.42 19.76 12.57
C VAL A 297 -14.08 18.63 13.55
N LEU A 298 -13.67 17.45 13.07
CA LEU A 298 -13.26 16.34 13.91
C LEU A 298 -12.09 16.73 14.81
N MET A 299 -11.06 17.38 14.27
CA MET A 299 -9.89 17.84 15.03
C MET A 299 -10.29 18.86 16.13
N LYS A 300 -11.18 19.79 15.81
CA LYS A 300 -11.71 20.74 16.80
C LYS A 300 -12.47 20.01 17.92
N THR A 301 -13.24 18.99 17.58
CA THR A 301 -14.03 18.20 18.56
C THR A 301 -13.13 17.43 19.53
N ILE A 302 -12.01 16.89 19.07
CA ILE A 302 -11.03 16.21 19.93
C ILE A 302 -10.06 17.15 20.63
N GLY A 303 -10.15 18.46 20.37
CA GLY A 303 -9.28 19.46 20.98
C GLY A 303 -7.88 19.55 20.38
N ALA A 304 -7.68 19.05 19.17
CA ALA A 304 -6.41 19.13 18.47
C ALA A 304 -6.18 20.54 17.88
N GLN A 305 -4.93 20.96 17.90
CA GLN A 305 -4.47 22.23 17.32
C GLN A 305 -3.63 21.95 16.08
N LEU A 306 -3.85 22.74 15.02
CA LEU A 306 -3.07 22.67 13.79
C LEU A 306 -1.83 23.54 13.93
N ASP A 307 -0.66 22.96 13.67
CA ASP A 307 0.58 23.69 13.45
C ASP A 307 1.22 23.35 12.09
N GLU A 308 2.44 23.82 11.85
CA GLU A 308 3.17 23.59 10.60
C GLU A 308 3.45 22.09 10.30
N SER A 309 3.39 21.21 11.31
CA SER A 309 3.66 19.78 11.18
C SER A 309 2.40 18.91 11.18
N GLY A 310 1.23 19.51 11.38
CA GLY A 310 -0.06 18.85 11.42
C GLY A 310 -0.84 19.05 12.71
N TYR A 311 -1.84 18.22 12.95
CA TYR A 311 -2.67 18.33 14.16
C TYR A 311 -1.98 17.70 15.37
N LYS A 312 -1.94 18.42 16.47
CA LYS A 312 -1.35 17.98 17.75
C LYS A 312 -2.33 18.13 18.90
N VAL A 313 -2.15 17.29 19.92
CA VAL A 313 -2.86 17.35 21.19
C VAL A 313 -1.85 17.41 22.33
N ASN A 314 -2.30 17.92 23.51
CA ASN A 314 -1.49 17.80 24.70
C ASN A 314 -1.35 16.33 25.10
N CYS A 315 -0.12 15.83 25.22
CA CYS A 315 0.17 14.43 25.56
C CYS A 315 -0.45 13.98 26.89
N ASP A 316 -0.56 14.87 27.88
CA ASP A 316 -1.18 14.57 29.16
C ASP A 316 -2.67 14.24 29.06
N THR A 317 -3.34 14.76 28.02
CA THR A 317 -4.77 14.58 27.80
C THR A 317 -5.13 13.41 26.87
N VAL A 318 -4.14 12.77 26.24
CA VAL A 318 -4.36 11.69 25.25
C VAL A 318 -5.30 10.61 25.78
N LYS A 319 -5.14 10.17 27.00
CA LYS A 319 -5.97 9.10 27.59
C LYS A 319 -7.46 9.46 27.75
N THR A 320 -7.80 10.72 27.63
CA THR A 320 -9.19 11.21 27.75
C THR A 320 -9.86 11.51 26.41
N LEU A 321 -9.11 11.36 25.32
CA LEU A 321 -9.63 11.63 23.98
C LEU A 321 -10.70 10.59 23.59
N PRO A 322 -11.75 11.02 22.87
CA PRO A 322 -12.85 10.15 22.46
C PRO A 322 -12.41 9.15 21.37
N SER A 323 -13.08 8.01 21.30
CA SER A 323 -12.93 7.12 20.15
C SER A 323 -13.52 7.74 18.89
N VAL A 324 -12.93 7.42 17.73
CA VAL A 324 -13.47 7.74 16.40
C VAL A 324 -13.95 6.45 15.77
N THR A 325 -15.22 6.38 15.41
CA THR A 325 -15.87 5.16 14.90
C THR A 325 -16.30 5.33 13.45
N PHE A 326 -15.89 4.39 12.60
CA PHE A 326 -16.29 4.30 11.20
C PHE A 326 -17.35 3.21 11.03
N TYR A 327 -18.44 3.52 10.33
CA TYR A 327 -19.55 2.60 10.09
C TYR A 327 -19.47 2.02 8.68
N LEU A 328 -18.93 0.80 8.56
CA LEU A 328 -18.65 0.12 7.31
C LEU A 328 -19.41 -1.22 7.27
N GLY A 329 -20.09 -1.53 6.17
CA GLY A 329 -20.75 -2.83 5.98
C GLY A 329 -21.77 -3.19 7.08
N GLY A 330 -22.33 -2.19 7.79
CA GLY A 330 -23.28 -2.41 8.89
C GLY A 330 -22.62 -2.74 10.24
N GLN A 331 -21.29 -2.62 10.33
CA GLN A 331 -20.50 -2.82 11.55
C GLN A 331 -19.79 -1.54 11.98
N GLU A 332 -19.43 -1.47 13.26
CA GLU A 332 -18.70 -0.38 13.87
C GLU A 332 -17.22 -0.73 13.96
N TYR A 333 -16.37 0.18 13.47
CA TYR A 333 -14.92 0.07 13.53
C TYR A 333 -14.35 1.25 14.31
N SER A 334 -14.17 1.05 15.62
CA SER A 334 -13.75 2.10 16.53
C SER A 334 -12.22 2.12 16.68
N LEU A 335 -11.65 3.31 16.48
CA LEU A 335 -10.27 3.63 16.79
C LEU A 335 -10.22 4.37 18.12
N THR A 336 -9.41 3.90 19.02
CA THR A 336 -9.09 4.59 20.27
C THR A 336 -7.95 5.58 20.07
N GLN A 337 -7.66 6.40 21.05
CA GLN A 337 -6.52 7.32 21.00
C GLN A 337 -5.19 6.59 20.75
N GLU A 338 -5.04 5.34 21.17
CA GLU A 338 -3.84 4.52 20.92
C GLU A 338 -3.67 4.19 19.42
N ASP A 339 -4.75 4.21 18.65
CA ASP A 339 -4.74 3.88 17.23
C ASP A 339 -4.50 5.13 16.35
N TYR A 340 -4.90 6.33 16.82
CA TYR A 340 -4.84 7.55 16.01
C TYR A 340 -3.92 8.65 16.56
N ILE A 341 -3.22 8.42 17.68
CA ILE A 341 -2.19 9.32 18.20
C ILE A 341 -0.81 8.70 18.00
N LEU A 342 0.05 9.41 17.28
CA LEU A 342 1.47 9.10 17.19
C LEU A 342 2.20 9.80 18.31
N TRP A 343 2.75 9.02 19.25
CA TRP A 343 3.51 9.52 20.37
C TRP A 343 4.99 9.52 20.04
N GLN A 344 5.63 10.67 20.11
CA GLN A 344 7.05 10.86 19.83
C GLN A 344 7.73 11.55 21.00
N SER A 345 8.73 10.87 21.60
CA SER A 345 9.55 11.46 22.65
C SER A 345 10.71 12.24 22.02
N GLN A 346 10.86 13.49 22.42
CA GLN A 346 11.90 14.41 21.93
C GLN A 346 12.71 15.00 23.08
N ILE A 347 13.82 15.67 22.75
CA ILE A 347 14.68 16.34 23.72
C ILE A 347 13.93 17.45 24.47
N GLU A 348 13.01 18.14 23.78
CA GLU A 348 12.22 19.24 24.33
C GLU A 348 10.92 18.81 25.00
N GLY A 349 10.61 17.53 25.01
CA GLY A 349 9.38 16.94 25.55
C GLY A 349 8.64 16.04 24.59
N ASP A 350 7.59 15.39 25.05
CA ASP A 350 6.77 14.51 24.23
C ASP A 350 5.87 15.31 23.27
N VAL A 351 5.75 14.82 22.04
CA VAL A 351 4.85 15.36 21.02
C VAL A 351 3.83 14.32 20.63
N CYS A 352 2.55 14.68 20.69
CA CYS A 352 1.42 13.81 20.37
C CYS A 352 0.70 14.31 19.11
N THR A 353 1.02 13.68 17.98
CA THR A 353 0.48 14.04 16.66
C THR A 353 -0.74 13.18 16.34
N VAL A 354 -1.79 13.82 15.85
CA VAL A 354 -3.01 13.13 15.39
C VAL A 354 -2.80 12.65 13.96
N THR A 355 -3.10 11.37 13.68
CA THR A 355 -2.89 10.75 12.38
C THR A 355 -4.09 10.90 11.43
N PHE A 356 -4.79 12.03 11.51
CA PHE A 356 -5.83 12.42 10.57
C PHE A 356 -5.34 13.57 9.68
N ARG A 357 -5.72 13.53 8.39
CA ARG A 357 -5.35 14.54 7.39
C ARG A 357 -6.55 14.98 6.58
N GLY A 358 -6.61 16.27 6.29
CA GLY A 358 -7.59 16.82 5.35
C GLY A 358 -7.08 16.73 3.91
N LEU A 359 -7.91 16.24 3.01
CA LEU A 359 -7.66 16.24 1.57
C LEU A 359 -8.99 16.37 0.83
N ASP A 360 -9.11 17.39 0.00
CA ASP A 360 -10.28 17.55 -0.85
C ASP A 360 -10.03 16.92 -2.21
N VAL A 361 -10.72 15.83 -2.48
CA VAL A 361 -10.75 15.14 -3.77
C VAL A 361 -11.97 15.63 -4.53
N PRO A 362 -11.82 16.24 -5.71
CA PRO A 362 -12.95 16.77 -6.48
C PRO A 362 -13.82 15.65 -7.08
N PRO A 363 -15.10 15.93 -7.37
CA PRO A 363 -15.94 15.05 -8.15
C PRO A 363 -15.34 14.76 -9.55
N PRO A 364 -15.58 13.59 -10.15
CA PRO A 364 -16.51 12.52 -9.70
C PRO A 364 -15.92 11.56 -8.66
N THR A 365 -14.63 11.58 -8.39
CA THR A 365 -13.97 10.64 -7.47
C THR A 365 -14.27 10.96 -6.00
N GLY A 366 -14.27 12.23 -5.64
CA GLY A 366 -14.52 12.69 -4.28
C GLY A 366 -15.96 13.19 -4.04
N PRO A 367 -16.29 13.52 -2.77
CA PRO A 367 -15.43 13.42 -1.59
C PRO A 367 -15.27 11.98 -1.11
N ILE A 368 -14.08 11.65 -0.59
CA ILE A 368 -13.73 10.31 -0.12
C ILE A 368 -13.03 10.35 1.24
N TRP A 369 -13.08 9.21 1.94
CA TRP A 369 -12.20 8.89 3.06
C TRP A 369 -11.17 7.85 2.63
N ILE A 370 -9.94 7.95 3.12
CA ILE A 370 -8.86 6.97 2.93
C ILE A 370 -8.53 6.40 4.31
N LEU A 371 -8.69 5.10 4.46
CA LEU A 371 -8.37 4.36 5.69
C LEU A 371 -7.04 3.64 5.49
N GLY A 372 -5.97 4.26 5.98
CA GLY A 372 -4.61 3.80 5.81
C GLY A 372 -4.13 2.84 6.90
N ALA A 373 -2.81 2.73 7.06
CA ALA A 373 -2.19 1.76 7.95
C ALA A 373 -2.61 1.90 9.42
N ASN A 374 -2.94 3.10 9.90
CA ASN A 374 -3.46 3.28 11.27
C ASN A 374 -4.80 2.56 11.50
N PHE A 375 -5.65 2.48 10.46
CA PHE A 375 -6.88 1.70 10.50
C PHE A 375 -6.58 0.20 10.34
N ILE A 376 -5.74 -0.16 9.37
CA ILE A 376 -5.38 -1.56 9.07
C ILE A 376 -4.62 -2.21 10.24
N ALA A 377 -3.81 -1.45 10.98
CA ALA A 377 -3.12 -1.95 12.18
C ALA A 377 -4.09 -2.35 13.31
N ARG A 378 -5.27 -1.71 13.36
CA ARG A 378 -6.33 -2.07 14.33
C ARG A 378 -7.17 -3.23 13.84
N PHE A 379 -7.36 -3.34 12.51
CA PHE A 379 -8.22 -4.34 11.87
C PHE A 379 -7.43 -5.10 10.81
N TYR A 380 -7.10 -6.36 11.10
CA TYR A 380 -6.50 -7.26 10.12
C TYR A 380 -7.38 -7.28 8.87
N THR A 381 -6.80 -7.01 7.71
CA THR A 381 -7.56 -6.75 6.48
C THR A 381 -7.30 -7.83 5.45
N GLU A 382 -8.35 -8.44 4.93
CA GLU A 382 -8.34 -9.34 3.78
C GLU A 382 -8.95 -8.65 2.55
N PHE A 383 -8.23 -8.73 1.43
CA PHE A 383 -8.65 -8.24 0.12
C PHE A 383 -9.01 -9.44 -0.76
N ASP A 384 -10.30 -9.70 -0.92
CA ASP A 384 -10.82 -10.85 -1.67
C ASP A 384 -11.13 -10.45 -3.12
N ARG A 385 -10.18 -10.78 -4.02
CA ARG A 385 -10.28 -10.49 -5.46
C ARG A 385 -11.32 -11.33 -6.15
N ARG A 386 -11.52 -12.57 -5.70
CA ARG A 386 -12.47 -13.49 -6.31
C ARG A 386 -13.92 -13.01 -6.13
N ASN A 387 -14.23 -12.51 -4.95
CA ASN A 387 -15.59 -12.09 -4.59
C ASN A 387 -15.76 -10.57 -4.62
N ASN A 388 -14.72 -9.79 -4.98
CA ASN A 388 -14.72 -8.32 -4.98
C ASN A 388 -15.25 -7.74 -3.65
N ARG A 389 -14.60 -8.11 -2.55
CA ARG A 389 -14.97 -7.71 -1.19
C ARG A 389 -13.75 -7.52 -0.31
N ILE A 390 -13.94 -6.78 0.76
CA ILE A 390 -12.93 -6.57 1.81
C ILE A 390 -13.46 -7.14 3.10
N GLY A 391 -12.63 -7.87 3.83
CA GLY A 391 -12.94 -8.41 5.14
C GLY A 391 -12.07 -7.78 6.23
N PHE A 392 -12.67 -7.47 7.38
CA PHE A 392 -11.96 -7.00 8.55
C PHE A 392 -12.20 -7.93 9.74
N ALA A 393 -11.12 -8.23 10.49
CA ALA A 393 -11.15 -8.90 11.79
C ALA A 393 -10.33 -8.08 12.79
N THR A 394 -10.55 -8.27 14.09
CA THR A 394 -9.78 -7.55 15.11
C THR A 394 -8.33 -8.07 15.11
N ALA A 395 -7.36 -7.19 14.87
CA ALA A 395 -5.94 -7.53 14.97
C ALA A 395 -5.51 -7.77 16.44
N VAL A 396 -4.56 -8.70 16.64
CA VAL A 396 -3.97 -9.01 17.96
C VAL A 396 -2.86 -8.06 18.31
#